data_40f6467419660dbe4cdf5041bbc554fe
#
_entry.id   40f6467419660dbe4cdf5041bbc554fe
#
_cell.length_a   1.000
_cell.length_b   1.000
_cell.length_c   1.000
_cell.angle_alpha   90.00
_cell.angle_beta   90.00
_cell.angle_gamma   90.00
#
_symmetry.space_group_name_H-M   'P 1'
#
loop_
_entity.id
_entity.type
_entity.pdbx_description
1 polymer ?
#
loop_
_entity_poly.entity_id
_entity_poly.type
_entity_poly.pdbx_seq_one_letter_code
_entity_poly.pdbx_strand_id
1 'polypeptide(L)'
;MAVNWVDGMKIARQHFIETDNYHTAQVRQAQAIFQTPLNYGLLLSGENRESLEMQVLGDASQQIRIKVDRCHAVTPDGSLLDVTGADQLKLDTSLGTVTNEYHLAPGRNIGLYVILSVALFERQPTGNVLDSELPVRHPYTTPTYRIDLTPIDLINKEQWTGAGLIIGKIEYTNAELRVARDFIPACRTVVSHKSLRDWYNRFGVYLNDIETYSFRILQKIKTKSQKSTLSDSVQMMIERLVNAFSAANVGYQRLLPYQEPINMVVCLIQIVQSIRAALECLTDREKEELLGYLGEWADDTPGSLEKQIIGVIQVDYNHNDILPCIQTLDTFYNMWTALFLKLSQLEFIGKRKGQQVFIIESPVHEPPVQPEKTKSRWSPL
;
A
#
# COMPACT_ATOMS: atom_id res chain seq x y z
N MET A 1 18.67 -15.77 -28.35
CA MET A 1 19.31 -15.28 -29.59
C MET A 1 18.35 -15.49 -30.74
N ALA A 2 18.38 -14.62 -31.75
CA ALA A 2 17.52 -14.79 -32.93
C ALA A 2 18.01 -15.98 -33.79
N VAL A 3 17.08 -16.62 -34.51
CA VAL A 3 17.42 -17.67 -35.49
C VAL A 3 18.17 -17.04 -36.67
N ASN A 4 19.29 -17.63 -37.07
CA ASN A 4 20.03 -17.20 -38.28
C ASN A 4 19.38 -17.83 -39.52
N TRP A 5 18.49 -17.07 -40.14
CA TRP A 5 17.80 -17.48 -41.37
C TRP A 5 18.73 -17.34 -42.58
N VAL A 6 19.00 -18.46 -43.28
CA VAL A 6 19.83 -18.47 -44.51
C VAL A 6 19.12 -19.22 -45.64
N ASP A 7 19.37 -18.83 -46.85
CA ASP A 7 18.79 -19.49 -48.04
C ASP A 7 19.14 -20.96 -48.09
N GLY A 8 18.18 -21.81 -48.41
CA GLY A 8 18.35 -23.27 -48.48
C GLY A 8 18.33 -23.97 -47.10
N MET A 9 18.15 -23.27 -46.00
CA MET A 9 18.06 -23.86 -44.69
C MET A 9 16.82 -24.75 -44.58
N LYS A 10 16.96 -25.96 -44.01
CA LYS A 10 15.85 -26.84 -43.69
C LYS A 10 15.06 -26.28 -42.47
N ILE A 11 13.84 -25.85 -42.70
CA ILE A 11 12.98 -25.34 -41.65
C ILE A 11 12.48 -26.49 -40.77
N ALA A 12 12.56 -26.32 -39.45
CA ALA A 12 12.08 -27.26 -38.44
C ALA A 12 11.23 -26.52 -37.37
N ARG A 13 10.39 -27.27 -36.67
CA ARG A 13 9.55 -26.74 -35.55
C ARG A 13 10.38 -25.94 -34.53
N GLN A 14 11.60 -26.39 -34.24
CA GLN A 14 12.50 -25.77 -33.28
C GLN A 14 12.83 -24.32 -33.64
N HIS A 15 13.00 -24.02 -34.93
CA HIS A 15 13.29 -22.63 -35.37
C HIS A 15 12.14 -21.66 -35.06
N PHE A 16 10.89 -22.10 -35.18
CA PHE A 16 9.73 -21.30 -34.82
C PHE A 16 9.67 -21.07 -33.29
N ILE A 17 9.87 -22.13 -32.50
CA ILE A 17 9.93 -22.02 -31.02
C ILE A 17 11.02 -21.05 -30.59
N GLU A 18 12.21 -21.12 -31.16
CA GLU A 18 13.33 -20.22 -30.87
C GLU A 18 13.02 -18.77 -31.26
N THR A 19 12.35 -18.57 -32.40
CA THR A 19 11.90 -17.25 -32.83
C THR A 19 10.88 -16.67 -31.88
N ASP A 20 9.86 -17.44 -31.48
CA ASP A 20 8.87 -17.01 -30.50
C ASP A 20 9.50 -16.70 -29.14
N ASN A 21 10.43 -17.55 -28.69
CA ASN A 21 11.16 -17.33 -27.44
C ASN A 21 12.03 -16.07 -27.51
N TYR A 22 12.65 -15.80 -28.66
CA TYR A 22 13.41 -14.58 -28.89
C TYR A 22 12.51 -13.35 -28.76
N HIS A 23 11.37 -13.33 -29.43
CA HIS A 23 10.43 -12.19 -29.33
C HIS A 23 9.87 -12.03 -27.91
N THR A 24 9.51 -13.12 -27.25
CA THR A 24 9.07 -13.09 -25.84
C THR A 24 10.15 -12.49 -24.94
N ALA A 25 11.41 -12.89 -25.13
CA ALA A 25 12.54 -12.34 -24.38
C ALA A 25 12.78 -10.85 -24.67
N GLN A 26 12.63 -10.40 -25.93
CA GLN A 26 12.76 -8.98 -26.28
C GLN A 26 11.67 -8.11 -25.61
N VAL A 27 10.42 -8.56 -25.63
CA VAL A 27 9.31 -7.85 -24.95
C VAL A 27 9.58 -7.76 -23.45
N ARG A 28 9.98 -8.87 -22.81
CA ARG A 28 10.34 -8.87 -21.39
C ARG A 28 11.49 -7.90 -21.10
N GLN A 29 12.56 -7.94 -21.89
CA GLN A 29 13.70 -7.03 -21.71
C GLN A 29 13.32 -5.56 -21.89
N ALA A 30 12.47 -5.25 -22.88
CA ALA A 30 11.97 -3.91 -23.10
C ALA A 30 11.15 -3.40 -21.89
N GLN A 31 10.38 -4.27 -21.25
CA GLN A 31 9.67 -3.92 -20.01
C GLN A 31 10.62 -3.81 -18.82
N ALA A 32 11.58 -4.71 -18.70
CA ALA A 32 12.54 -4.74 -17.59
C ALA A 32 13.39 -3.46 -17.49
N ILE A 33 13.65 -2.76 -18.59
CA ILE A 33 14.36 -1.47 -18.61
C ILE A 33 13.63 -0.39 -17.78
N PHE A 34 12.31 -0.45 -17.71
CA PHE A 34 11.50 0.50 -16.97
C PHE A 34 11.14 0.02 -15.56
N GLN A 35 11.55 -1.19 -15.18
CA GLN A 35 11.27 -1.71 -13.84
C GLN A 35 12.23 -1.13 -12.81
N THR A 36 11.65 -0.80 -11.67
CA THR A 36 12.35 -0.41 -10.45
C THR A 36 11.89 -1.31 -9.31
N PRO A 37 12.56 -1.35 -8.17
CA PRO A 37 12.09 -2.08 -7.00
C PRO A 37 10.71 -1.64 -6.46
N LEU A 38 10.13 -0.57 -7.02
CA LEU A 38 8.94 0.09 -6.50
C LEU A 38 7.76 0.17 -7.48
N ASN A 39 7.94 -0.25 -8.75
CA ASN A 39 6.92 -0.07 -9.79
C ASN A 39 6.46 -1.37 -10.48
N TYR A 40 6.69 -2.52 -9.86
CA TYR A 40 6.11 -3.79 -10.27
C TYR A 40 4.87 -4.15 -9.43
N GLY A 41 4.22 -5.24 -9.72
CA GLY A 41 3.08 -5.75 -8.96
C GLY A 41 1.77 -5.71 -9.74
N LEU A 42 0.66 -5.68 -9.02
CA LEU A 42 -0.67 -5.69 -9.60
C LEU A 42 -0.89 -4.49 -10.52
N LEU A 43 -1.42 -4.76 -11.70
CA LEU A 43 -1.78 -3.76 -12.69
C LEU A 43 -3.24 -3.32 -12.49
N LEU A 44 -3.59 -2.17 -13.02
CA LEU A 44 -5.00 -1.76 -13.05
C LEU A 44 -5.78 -2.70 -13.97
N SER A 45 -6.81 -3.33 -13.43
CA SER A 45 -7.73 -4.16 -14.22
C SER A 45 -8.81 -3.27 -14.86
N GLY A 46 -9.08 -3.50 -16.15
CA GLY A 46 -10.25 -2.91 -16.80
C GLY A 46 -11.57 -3.50 -16.26
N GLU A 47 -12.69 -2.82 -16.53
CA GLU A 47 -14.05 -3.35 -16.31
C GLU A 47 -14.48 -3.61 -14.84
N ASN A 48 -14.06 -2.81 -13.87
CA ASN A 48 -14.46 -2.94 -12.45
C ASN A 48 -14.14 -4.31 -11.80
N ARG A 49 -13.16 -5.04 -12.31
CA ARG A 49 -12.71 -6.31 -11.74
C ARG A 49 -11.45 -6.11 -10.93
N GLU A 50 -11.28 -6.90 -9.88
CA GLU A 50 -10.02 -6.91 -9.12
C GLU A 50 -8.91 -7.58 -9.92
N SER A 51 -7.70 -7.06 -9.79
CA SER A 51 -6.51 -7.60 -10.48
C SER A 51 -5.99 -8.88 -9.86
N LEU A 52 -6.39 -9.18 -8.63
CA LEU A 52 -6.09 -10.41 -7.91
C LEU A 52 -7.37 -10.99 -7.30
N GLU A 53 -7.70 -12.21 -7.69
CA GLU A 53 -8.75 -13.03 -7.07
C GLU A 53 -8.12 -14.35 -6.62
N MET A 54 -7.95 -14.50 -5.30
CA MET A 54 -7.31 -15.65 -4.70
C MET A 54 -8.08 -16.12 -3.47
N GLN A 55 -8.15 -17.42 -3.29
CA GLN A 55 -8.70 -18.07 -2.11
C GLN A 55 -7.61 -18.86 -1.41
N VAL A 56 -7.43 -18.62 -0.13
CA VAL A 56 -6.52 -19.40 0.72
C VAL A 56 -7.33 -20.00 1.86
N LEU A 57 -7.30 -21.31 1.97
CA LEU A 57 -7.97 -22.08 3.01
C LEU A 57 -6.93 -22.86 3.80
N GLY A 58 -6.94 -22.66 5.11
CA GLY A 58 -6.19 -23.47 6.06
C GLY A 58 -7.14 -24.20 6.99
N ASP A 59 -6.85 -25.43 7.34
CA ASP A 59 -7.65 -26.21 8.29
C ASP A 59 -6.87 -26.56 9.56
N ALA A 60 -7.57 -27.12 10.54
CA ALA A 60 -6.98 -27.56 11.82
C ALA A 60 -5.99 -28.73 11.65
N SER A 61 -6.00 -29.43 10.53
CA SER A 61 -5.05 -30.49 10.17
C SER A 61 -3.79 -29.94 9.50
N GLN A 62 -3.60 -28.62 9.49
CA GLN A 62 -2.46 -27.93 8.88
C GLN A 62 -2.36 -28.14 7.36
N GLN A 63 -3.50 -28.40 6.72
CA GLN A 63 -3.61 -28.42 5.25
C GLN A 63 -3.81 -27.01 4.74
N ILE A 64 -3.12 -26.68 3.67
CA ILE A 64 -3.17 -25.38 2.99
C ILE A 64 -3.65 -25.62 1.57
N ARG A 65 -4.76 -24.97 1.20
CA ARG A 65 -5.27 -24.96 -0.16
C ARG A 65 -5.28 -23.55 -0.69
N ILE A 66 -4.63 -23.34 -1.81
CA ILE A 66 -4.56 -22.06 -2.50
C ILE A 66 -5.17 -22.23 -3.87
N LYS A 67 -6.06 -21.32 -4.22
CA LYS A 67 -6.66 -21.23 -5.54
C LYS A 67 -6.51 -19.79 -6.04
N VAL A 68 -5.90 -19.63 -7.21
CA VAL A 68 -5.81 -18.34 -7.90
C VAL A 68 -6.74 -18.39 -9.10
N ASP A 69 -7.79 -17.59 -9.06
CA ASP A 69 -8.78 -17.47 -10.13
C ASP A 69 -8.37 -16.39 -11.14
N ARG A 70 -7.68 -15.35 -10.67
CA ARG A 70 -7.21 -14.23 -11.48
C ARG A 70 -5.96 -13.63 -10.89
N CYS A 71 -5.01 -13.26 -11.74
CA CYS A 71 -3.91 -12.38 -11.41
C CYS A 71 -3.46 -11.62 -12.64
N HIS A 72 -3.55 -10.29 -12.62
CA HIS A 72 -3.04 -9.43 -13.67
C HIS A 72 -1.96 -8.52 -13.07
N ALA A 73 -0.70 -8.82 -13.36
CA ALA A 73 0.44 -8.20 -12.70
C ALA A 73 1.69 -8.22 -13.57
N VAL A 74 2.68 -7.41 -13.21
CA VAL A 74 4.04 -7.48 -13.74
C VAL A 74 5.01 -7.83 -12.62
N THR A 75 5.90 -8.78 -12.87
CA THR A 75 6.93 -9.20 -11.92
C THR A 75 8.13 -8.24 -11.92
N PRO A 76 9.02 -8.30 -10.91
CA PRO A 76 10.22 -7.47 -10.88
C PRO A 76 11.13 -7.62 -12.10
N ASP A 77 11.17 -8.80 -12.74
CA ASP A 77 11.97 -9.07 -13.94
C ASP A 77 11.28 -8.64 -15.25
N GLY A 78 10.11 -8.01 -15.17
CA GLY A 78 9.33 -7.53 -16.32
C GLY A 78 8.45 -8.58 -16.97
N SER A 79 8.28 -9.77 -16.36
CA SER A 79 7.37 -10.80 -16.88
C SER A 79 5.91 -10.45 -16.56
N LEU A 80 5.02 -10.64 -17.53
CA LEU A 80 3.59 -10.47 -17.33
C LEU A 80 2.98 -11.71 -16.69
N LEU A 81 2.27 -11.54 -15.59
CA LEU A 81 1.37 -12.51 -14.98
C LEU A 81 -0.05 -12.18 -15.45
N ASP A 82 -0.62 -13.04 -16.28
CA ASP A 82 -1.98 -12.88 -16.80
C ASP A 82 -2.77 -14.18 -16.67
N VAL A 83 -3.13 -14.47 -15.41
CA VAL A 83 -3.96 -15.63 -15.06
C VAL A 83 -5.42 -15.21 -15.18
N THR A 84 -6.17 -15.92 -16.03
CA THR A 84 -7.61 -15.70 -16.19
C THR A 84 -8.40 -16.87 -15.59
N GLY A 85 -9.68 -16.67 -15.30
CA GLY A 85 -10.54 -17.69 -14.66
C GLY A 85 -10.62 -19.03 -15.39
N ALA A 86 -10.20 -19.12 -16.67
CA ALA A 86 -10.06 -20.38 -17.41
C ALA A 86 -8.84 -21.21 -16.97
N ASP A 87 -7.81 -20.54 -16.43
CA ASP A 87 -6.53 -21.15 -16.09
C ASP A 87 -6.37 -21.36 -14.56
N GLN A 88 -7.46 -21.65 -13.85
CA GLN A 88 -7.48 -21.78 -12.39
C GLN A 88 -6.27 -22.55 -11.84
N LEU A 89 -5.42 -21.87 -11.11
CA LEU A 89 -4.25 -22.48 -10.47
C LEU A 89 -4.59 -22.94 -9.07
N LYS A 90 -4.14 -24.13 -8.70
CA LYS A 90 -4.37 -24.72 -7.37
C LYS A 90 -3.07 -25.28 -6.79
N LEU A 91 -2.89 -25.03 -5.52
CA LEU A 91 -1.90 -25.70 -4.69
C LEU A 91 -2.62 -26.32 -3.49
N ASP A 92 -2.40 -27.61 -3.25
CA ASP A 92 -2.88 -28.34 -2.07
C ASP A 92 -1.66 -28.99 -1.41
N THR A 93 -1.31 -28.56 -0.23
CA THR A 93 -0.11 -29.03 0.49
C THR A 93 -0.34 -28.97 2.00
N SER A 94 0.55 -29.57 2.78
CA SER A 94 0.52 -29.48 4.24
C SER A 94 1.65 -28.59 4.76
N LEU A 95 1.45 -27.97 5.91
CA LEU A 95 2.52 -27.24 6.61
C LEU A 95 3.72 -28.14 6.88
N GLY A 96 3.48 -29.42 7.21
CA GLY A 96 4.55 -30.41 7.42
C GLY A 96 5.42 -30.62 6.20
N THR A 97 4.87 -30.60 4.98
CA THR A 97 5.64 -30.67 3.74
C THR A 97 6.53 -29.44 3.58
N VAL A 98 5.95 -28.23 3.74
CA VAL A 98 6.69 -26.97 3.62
C VAL A 98 7.82 -26.87 4.67
N THR A 99 7.55 -27.26 5.91
CA THR A 99 8.58 -27.21 6.98
C THR A 99 9.71 -28.21 6.76
N ASN A 100 9.41 -29.38 6.20
CA ASN A 100 10.43 -30.37 5.85
C ASN A 100 11.27 -29.92 4.65
N GLU A 101 10.63 -29.37 3.63
CA GLU A 101 11.31 -28.85 2.42
C GLU A 101 12.31 -27.75 2.77
N TYR A 102 11.94 -26.82 3.65
CA TYR A 102 12.80 -25.73 4.08
C TYR A 102 13.56 -25.98 5.38
N HIS A 103 13.52 -27.20 5.93
CA HIS A 103 14.19 -27.60 7.18
C HIS A 103 13.85 -26.68 8.38
N LEU A 104 12.59 -26.29 8.49
CA LEU A 104 12.13 -25.42 9.56
C LEU A 104 11.92 -26.20 10.88
N ALA A 105 12.33 -25.60 12.00
CA ALA A 105 12.18 -26.24 13.30
C ALA A 105 10.69 -26.40 13.67
N PRO A 106 10.25 -27.59 14.15
CA PRO A 106 8.89 -27.81 14.63
C PRO A 106 8.55 -26.87 15.79
N GLY A 107 7.31 -26.37 15.84
CA GLY A 107 6.81 -25.56 16.96
C GLY A 107 7.15 -24.09 16.95
N ARG A 108 7.82 -23.57 15.90
CA ARG A 108 7.98 -22.12 15.69
C ARG A 108 6.75 -21.50 15.07
N ASN A 109 6.49 -20.24 15.43
CA ASN A 109 5.60 -19.40 14.65
C ASN A 109 6.23 -19.14 13.28
N ILE A 110 5.52 -19.46 12.22
CA ILE A 110 6.03 -19.38 10.85
C ILE A 110 5.13 -18.47 10.04
N GLY A 111 5.75 -17.47 9.39
CA GLY A 111 5.11 -16.73 8.32
C GLY A 111 5.51 -17.30 6.96
N LEU A 112 4.54 -17.49 6.08
CA LEU A 112 4.75 -17.98 4.72
C LEU A 112 4.19 -16.96 3.73
N TYR A 113 4.96 -16.64 2.70
CA TYR A 113 4.45 -15.93 1.54
C TYR A 113 3.93 -16.91 0.49
N VAL A 114 2.80 -16.55 -0.12
CA VAL A 114 2.27 -17.20 -1.33
C VAL A 114 2.86 -16.47 -2.52
N ILE A 115 3.64 -17.17 -3.34
CA ILE A 115 4.32 -16.62 -4.50
C ILE A 115 3.70 -17.20 -5.76
N LEU A 116 3.30 -16.34 -6.69
CA LEU A 116 2.88 -16.73 -8.02
C LEU A 116 4.00 -16.40 -9.01
N SER A 117 4.48 -17.40 -9.73
CA SER A 117 5.54 -17.24 -10.72
C SER A 117 5.13 -17.71 -12.11
N VAL A 118 5.82 -17.21 -13.13
CA VAL A 118 5.61 -17.59 -14.53
C VAL A 118 6.89 -18.07 -15.17
N ALA A 119 6.84 -19.24 -15.80
CA ALA A 119 7.90 -19.78 -16.63
C ALA A 119 7.56 -19.50 -18.11
N LEU A 120 7.93 -18.32 -18.62
CA LEU A 120 7.53 -17.82 -19.93
C LEU A 120 7.93 -18.75 -21.10
N PHE A 121 9.04 -19.50 -20.93
CA PHE A 121 9.59 -20.39 -21.97
C PHE A 121 9.12 -21.84 -21.81
N GLU A 122 8.49 -22.19 -20.68
CA GLU A 122 7.82 -23.46 -20.48
C GLU A 122 6.36 -23.28 -20.87
N ARG A 123 5.97 -23.84 -22.01
CA ARG A 123 4.65 -23.64 -22.57
C ARG A 123 3.81 -24.91 -22.49
N GLN A 124 2.56 -24.78 -22.11
CA GLN A 124 1.57 -25.86 -22.08
C GLN A 124 0.57 -25.72 -23.24
N PRO A 125 0.20 -26.83 -23.92
CA PRO A 125 -0.84 -26.80 -24.94
C PRO A 125 -2.19 -26.35 -24.35
N THR A 126 -2.92 -25.50 -25.05
CA THR A 126 -4.23 -24.98 -24.64
C THR A 126 -5.18 -24.75 -25.81
N GLY A 127 -6.45 -24.47 -25.50
CA GLY A 127 -7.53 -24.32 -26.46
C GLY A 127 -8.26 -25.64 -26.72
N ASN A 128 -9.38 -25.57 -27.44
CA ASN A 128 -10.13 -26.79 -27.83
C ASN A 128 -9.31 -27.61 -28.82
N VAL A 129 -9.31 -28.90 -28.60
CA VAL A 129 -8.62 -29.85 -29.49
C VAL A 129 -9.19 -29.74 -30.91
N LEU A 130 -8.29 -29.72 -31.90
CA LEU A 130 -8.67 -29.69 -33.31
C LEU A 130 -8.71 -31.12 -33.87
N ASP A 131 -9.88 -31.71 -33.87
CA ASP A 131 -10.12 -33.08 -34.36
C ASP A 131 -9.96 -33.20 -35.89
N SER A 132 -10.00 -32.09 -36.62
CA SER A 132 -9.80 -32.01 -38.07
C SER A 132 -8.36 -32.14 -38.52
N GLU A 133 -7.40 -32.07 -37.58
CA GLU A 133 -5.97 -32.17 -37.86
C GLU A 133 -5.40 -33.53 -37.44
N LEU A 134 -4.46 -34.06 -38.24
CA LEU A 134 -3.70 -35.27 -37.93
C LEU A 134 -2.23 -34.96 -37.81
N PRO A 135 -1.56 -35.17 -36.65
CA PRO A 135 -2.19 -35.66 -35.38
C PRO A 135 -3.06 -34.61 -34.71
N VAL A 136 -4.07 -35.07 -33.98
CA VAL A 136 -4.95 -34.23 -33.16
C VAL A 136 -4.11 -33.41 -32.18
N ARG A 137 -4.36 -32.10 -32.10
CA ARG A 137 -3.59 -31.21 -31.26
C ARG A 137 -4.40 -30.05 -30.69
N HIS A 138 -3.88 -29.44 -29.63
CA HIS A 138 -4.33 -28.14 -29.16
C HIS A 138 -3.79 -27.03 -30.06
N PRO A 139 -4.60 -26.02 -30.44
CA PRO A 139 -4.16 -24.98 -31.39
C PRO A 139 -3.16 -23.98 -30.80
N TYR A 140 -3.19 -23.74 -29.47
CA TYR A 140 -2.42 -22.70 -28.82
C TYR A 140 -1.54 -23.23 -27.70
N THR A 141 -0.70 -22.36 -27.13
CA THR A 141 0.11 -22.63 -25.94
C THR A 141 0.01 -21.44 -24.97
N THR A 142 0.03 -21.72 -23.67
CA THR A 142 0.14 -20.73 -22.59
C THR A 142 1.45 -20.93 -21.82
N PRO A 143 2.01 -19.89 -21.17
CA PRO A 143 3.10 -20.04 -20.22
C PRO A 143 2.69 -20.96 -19.05
N THR A 144 3.67 -21.58 -18.41
CA THR A 144 3.43 -22.36 -17.19
C THR A 144 3.46 -21.42 -15.97
N TYR A 145 2.40 -21.44 -15.17
CA TYR A 145 2.34 -20.72 -13.89
C TYR A 145 2.56 -21.70 -12.75
N ARG A 146 3.19 -21.21 -11.65
CA ARG A 146 3.43 -21.99 -10.44
C ARG A 146 3.06 -21.19 -9.21
N ILE A 147 2.51 -21.88 -8.20
CA ILE A 147 2.27 -21.32 -6.87
C ILE A 147 3.26 -21.98 -5.92
N ASP A 148 4.02 -21.20 -5.19
CA ASP A 148 5.00 -21.66 -4.22
C ASP A 148 4.71 -21.04 -2.85
N LEU A 149 5.05 -21.78 -1.77
CA LEU A 149 5.02 -21.30 -0.40
C LEU A 149 6.44 -21.16 0.09
N THR A 150 6.83 -19.97 0.52
CA THR A 150 8.19 -19.69 0.98
C THR A 150 8.16 -18.98 2.33
N PRO A 151 8.96 -19.45 3.33
CA PRO A 151 9.08 -18.75 4.60
C PRO A 151 9.53 -17.30 4.43
N ILE A 152 8.90 -16.40 5.18
CA ILE A 152 9.17 -14.96 5.11
C ILE A 152 10.63 -14.65 5.40
N ASP A 153 11.24 -15.38 6.35
CA ASP A 153 12.63 -15.18 6.78
C ASP A 153 13.66 -15.54 5.70
N LEU A 154 13.27 -16.30 4.69
CA LEU A 154 14.14 -16.68 3.56
C LEU A 154 14.07 -15.68 2.39
N ILE A 155 13.14 -14.73 2.45
CA ILE A 155 12.99 -13.72 1.40
C ILE A 155 13.74 -12.46 1.79
N ASN A 156 14.75 -12.11 1.00
CA ASN A 156 15.39 -10.80 1.14
C ASN A 156 14.43 -9.71 0.60
N LYS A 157 13.90 -8.89 1.50
CA LYS A 157 12.93 -7.82 1.21
C LYS A 157 13.49 -6.76 0.26
N GLU A 158 14.81 -6.52 0.33
CA GLU A 158 15.48 -5.44 -0.43
C GLU A 158 15.87 -5.86 -1.85
N GLN A 159 15.94 -7.16 -2.13
CA GLN A 159 16.47 -7.69 -3.39
C GLN A 159 15.55 -8.73 -4.03
N TRP A 160 14.22 -8.54 -3.94
CA TRP A 160 13.30 -9.40 -4.66
C TRP A 160 13.36 -9.07 -6.17
N THR A 161 14.06 -9.92 -6.94
CA THR A 161 14.28 -9.73 -8.39
C THR A 161 13.74 -10.89 -9.22
N GLY A 162 12.99 -11.79 -8.63
CA GLY A 162 12.52 -13.02 -9.27
C GLY A 162 11.40 -12.83 -10.28
N ALA A 163 11.14 -13.88 -11.07
CA ALA A 163 10.03 -14.00 -12.02
C ALA A 163 8.67 -14.28 -11.33
N GLY A 164 8.55 -13.97 -10.04
CA GLY A 164 7.37 -14.21 -9.23
C GLY A 164 6.91 -12.96 -8.49
N LEU A 165 5.65 -12.98 -8.09
CA LEU A 165 4.99 -11.95 -7.28
C LEU A 165 4.49 -12.57 -5.98
N ILE A 166 4.72 -11.90 -4.85
CA ILE A 166 4.13 -12.27 -3.56
C ILE A 166 2.68 -11.80 -3.59
N ILE A 167 1.74 -12.74 -3.60
CA ILE A 167 0.30 -12.46 -3.75
C ILE A 167 -0.50 -12.69 -2.47
N GLY A 168 0.11 -13.27 -1.42
CA GLY A 168 -0.56 -13.55 -0.16
C GLY A 168 0.40 -13.88 0.96
N LYS A 169 -0.13 -13.88 2.18
CA LYS A 169 0.60 -14.18 3.42
C LYS A 169 -0.22 -15.10 4.30
N ILE A 170 0.43 -16.12 4.84
CA ILE A 170 -0.13 -17.08 5.78
C ILE A 170 0.72 -17.06 7.06
N GLU A 171 0.09 -17.02 8.20
CA GLU A 171 0.74 -17.02 9.50
C GLU A 171 0.35 -18.29 10.26
N TYR A 172 1.34 -19.01 10.75
CA TYR A 172 1.15 -20.13 11.65
C TYR A 172 1.62 -19.73 13.05
N THR A 173 0.66 -19.56 13.94
CA THR A 173 0.90 -19.09 15.29
C THR A 173 0.03 -19.87 16.27
N ASN A 174 0.60 -20.36 17.38
CA ASN A 174 -0.12 -21.14 18.42
C ASN A 174 -0.88 -22.36 17.87
N ALA A 175 -0.27 -23.08 16.92
CA ALA A 175 -0.84 -24.24 16.26
C ALA A 175 -2.07 -23.95 15.35
N GLU A 176 -2.32 -22.67 15.03
CA GLU A 176 -3.36 -22.26 14.09
C GLU A 176 -2.77 -21.67 12.82
N LEU A 177 -3.33 -22.04 11.68
CA LEU A 177 -3.10 -21.39 10.39
C LEU A 177 -4.05 -20.21 10.24
N ARG A 178 -3.50 -19.01 10.06
CA ARG A 178 -4.25 -17.79 9.79
C ARG A 178 -3.84 -17.21 8.45
N VAL A 179 -4.81 -16.94 7.63
CA VAL A 179 -4.60 -16.18 6.39
C VAL A 179 -4.66 -14.70 6.70
N ALA A 180 -3.62 -13.97 6.37
CA ALA A 180 -3.59 -12.51 6.51
C ALA A 180 -4.53 -11.89 5.44
N ARG A 181 -5.81 -11.72 5.80
CA ARG A 181 -6.84 -11.20 4.87
C ARG A 181 -6.58 -9.76 4.43
N ASP A 182 -5.87 -9.02 5.26
CA ASP A 182 -5.57 -7.60 5.01
C ASP A 182 -4.22 -7.40 4.31
N PHE A 183 -3.57 -8.49 3.89
CA PHE A 183 -2.32 -8.41 3.15
C PHE A 183 -2.48 -7.58 1.87
N ILE A 184 -1.56 -6.66 1.63
CA ILE A 184 -1.53 -5.84 0.42
C ILE A 184 -0.24 -6.18 -0.34
N PRO A 185 -0.35 -6.87 -1.47
CA PRO A 185 0.79 -7.23 -2.30
C PRO A 185 1.40 -6.02 -2.99
N ALA A 186 2.54 -6.22 -3.67
CA ALA A 186 3.09 -5.21 -4.55
C ALA A 186 2.07 -4.78 -5.60
N CYS A 187 1.94 -3.47 -5.79
CA CYS A 187 1.00 -2.85 -6.73
C CYS A 187 1.72 -1.80 -7.56
N ARG A 188 1.47 -1.80 -8.87
CA ARG A 188 2.04 -0.80 -9.76
C ARG A 188 1.43 0.59 -9.54
N THR A 189 0.15 0.65 -9.14
CA THR A 189 -0.53 1.90 -8.82
C THR A 189 -1.41 1.73 -7.59
N VAL A 190 -1.74 2.83 -6.92
CA VAL A 190 -2.65 2.83 -5.77
C VAL A 190 -4.01 2.25 -6.12
N VAL A 191 -4.53 2.54 -7.31
CA VAL A 191 -5.84 2.04 -7.75
C VAL A 191 -5.84 0.57 -8.18
N SER A 192 -4.68 -0.09 -8.26
CA SER A 192 -4.58 -1.49 -8.68
C SER A 192 -5.11 -2.49 -7.65
N HIS A 193 -5.29 -2.09 -6.38
CA HIS A 193 -5.79 -2.96 -5.31
C HIS A 193 -6.86 -2.26 -4.48
N LYS A 194 -7.97 -2.97 -4.18
CA LYS A 194 -9.10 -2.41 -3.44
C LYS A 194 -8.69 -1.81 -2.09
N SER A 195 -7.94 -2.57 -1.28
CA SER A 195 -7.51 -2.08 0.04
C SER A 195 -6.66 -0.82 -0.05
N LEU A 196 -5.80 -0.67 -1.09
CA LEU A 196 -5.04 0.57 -1.30
C LEU A 196 -5.94 1.76 -1.65
N ARG A 197 -6.97 1.54 -2.48
CA ARG A 197 -7.97 2.58 -2.77
C ARG A 197 -8.71 3.01 -1.51
N ASP A 198 -9.10 2.05 -0.66
CA ASP A 198 -9.79 2.34 0.60
C ASP A 198 -8.88 3.13 1.56
N TRP A 199 -7.59 2.78 1.66
CA TRP A 199 -6.60 3.52 2.43
C TRP A 199 -6.35 4.92 1.88
N TYR A 200 -6.20 5.06 0.56
CA TYR A 200 -6.09 6.36 -0.10
C TYR A 200 -7.27 7.26 0.24
N ASN A 201 -8.50 6.76 0.15
CA ASN A 201 -9.70 7.51 0.50
C ASN A 201 -9.71 7.92 1.99
N ARG A 202 -9.32 7.00 2.88
CA ARG A 202 -9.25 7.25 4.32
C ARG A 202 -8.22 8.32 4.66
N PHE A 203 -7.03 8.26 4.10
CA PHE A 203 -6.04 9.33 4.28
C PHE A 203 -6.53 10.65 3.70
N GLY A 204 -7.22 10.64 2.57
CA GLY A 204 -7.86 11.84 2.02
C GLY A 204 -8.83 12.51 2.98
N VAL A 205 -9.58 11.73 3.76
CA VAL A 205 -10.46 12.25 4.84
C VAL A 205 -9.63 12.90 5.94
N TYR A 206 -8.59 12.21 6.45
CA TYR A 206 -7.72 12.77 7.49
C TYR A 206 -7.08 14.11 7.05
N LEU A 207 -6.54 14.16 5.84
CA LEU A 207 -5.91 15.36 5.30
C LEU A 207 -6.90 16.53 5.18
N ASN A 208 -8.12 16.26 4.70
CA ASN A 208 -9.18 17.26 4.62
C ASN A 208 -9.58 17.79 6.00
N ASP A 209 -9.73 16.91 6.97
CA ASP A 209 -10.17 17.26 8.32
C ASP A 209 -9.08 18.08 9.03
N ILE A 210 -7.82 17.64 9.00
CA ILE A 210 -6.70 18.37 9.60
C ILE A 210 -6.54 19.76 8.93
N GLU A 211 -6.65 19.85 7.60
CA GLU A 211 -6.60 21.13 6.88
C GLU A 211 -7.73 22.06 7.33
N THR A 212 -8.96 21.55 7.40
CA THR A 212 -10.13 22.32 7.85
C THR A 212 -9.99 22.81 9.28
N TYR A 213 -9.53 21.95 10.19
CA TYR A 213 -9.29 22.33 11.58
C TYR A 213 -8.14 23.34 11.70
N SER A 214 -7.10 23.21 10.90
CA SER A 214 -5.98 24.17 10.80
C SER A 214 -6.48 25.58 10.46
N PHE A 215 -7.34 25.71 9.46
CA PHE A 215 -7.93 27.00 9.11
C PHE A 215 -8.74 27.61 10.26
N ARG A 216 -9.55 26.81 10.94
CA ARG A 216 -10.34 27.26 12.10
C ARG A 216 -9.45 27.77 13.24
N ILE A 217 -8.36 27.05 13.54
CA ILE A 217 -7.38 27.43 14.58
C ILE A 217 -6.72 28.76 14.21
N LEU A 218 -6.23 28.92 12.99
CA LEU A 218 -5.60 30.16 12.52
C LEU A 218 -6.57 31.35 12.55
N GLN A 219 -7.82 31.16 12.13
CA GLN A 219 -8.85 32.19 12.20
C GLN A 219 -9.11 32.63 13.64
N LYS A 220 -9.17 31.70 14.60
CA LYS A 220 -9.35 32.02 16.02
C LYS A 220 -8.19 32.81 16.59
N ILE A 221 -6.95 32.42 16.30
CA ILE A 221 -5.75 33.14 16.75
C ILE A 221 -5.80 34.60 16.26
N LYS A 222 -6.10 34.81 14.97
CA LYS A 222 -6.17 36.13 14.33
C LYS A 222 -7.34 36.97 14.89
N THR A 223 -8.55 36.41 14.98
CA THR A 223 -9.74 37.15 15.41
C THR A 223 -9.67 37.59 16.87
N LYS A 224 -9.12 36.74 17.74
CA LYS A 224 -9.03 37.06 19.18
C LYS A 224 -7.76 37.81 19.56
N SER A 225 -6.92 38.21 18.58
CA SER A 225 -5.64 38.93 18.78
C SER A 225 -4.80 38.31 19.90
N GLN A 226 -4.74 36.98 19.95
CA GLN A 226 -4.02 36.25 20.99
C GLN A 226 -2.52 36.45 20.80
N LYS A 227 -1.89 37.05 21.78
CA LYS A 227 -0.43 37.29 21.80
C LYS A 227 0.18 36.55 22.99
N SER A 228 0.69 35.34 22.74
CA SER A 228 1.55 34.61 23.66
C SER A 228 2.57 33.83 22.85
N THR A 229 3.75 33.61 23.41
CA THR A 229 4.80 32.80 22.76
C THR A 229 4.26 31.47 22.30
N LEU A 230 3.43 30.83 23.11
CA LEU A 230 2.82 29.55 22.78
C LEU A 230 1.83 29.65 21.60
N SER A 231 0.96 30.70 21.57
CA SER A 231 0.05 30.89 20.44
C SER A 231 0.79 31.16 19.14
N ASP A 232 1.91 31.91 19.22
CA ASP A 232 2.76 32.20 18.06
C ASP A 232 3.45 30.92 17.55
N SER A 233 3.92 30.04 18.44
CA SER A 233 4.50 28.74 18.09
C SER A 233 3.46 27.82 17.43
N VAL A 234 2.23 27.76 17.96
CA VAL A 234 1.11 27.02 17.36
C VAL A 234 0.79 27.58 15.97
N GLN A 235 0.68 28.92 15.85
CA GLN A 235 0.41 29.57 14.57
C GLN A 235 1.47 29.21 13.53
N MET A 236 2.74 29.33 13.86
CA MET A 236 3.86 29.01 12.95
C MET A 236 3.80 27.53 12.49
N MET A 237 3.58 26.60 13.41
CA MET A 237 3.47 25.17 13.08
C MET A 237 2.30 24.93 12.10
N ILE A 238 1.12 25.49 12.38
CA ILE A 238 -0.07 25.28 11.54
C ILE A 238 0.07 25.97 10.18
N GLU A 239 0.66 27.16 10.10
CA GLU A 239 0.91 27.84 8.81
C GLU A 239 1.83 27.02 7.91
N ARG A 240 2.88 26.38 8.45
CA ARG A 240 3.74 25.46 7.70
C ARG A 240 2.96 24.23 7.22
N LEU A 241 2.12 23.67 8.07
CA LEU A 241 1.30 22.53 7.74
C LEU A 241 0.28 22.86 6.64
N VAL A 242 -0.38 24.01 6.70
CA VAL A 242 -1.31 24.48 5.64
C VAL A 242 -0.57 24.66 4.31
N ASN A 243 0.66 25.19 4.34
CA ASN A 243 1.47 25.29 3.12
C ASN A 243 1.81 23.91 2.55
N ALA A 244 2.14 22.92 3.40
CA ALA A 244 2.40 21.55 2.96
C ALA A 244 1.14 20.91 2.34
N PHE A 245 -0.04 21.09 2.94
CA PHE A 245 -1.31 20.64 2.35
C PHE A 245 -1.57 21.27 0.99
N SER A 246 -1.40 22.59 0.88
CA SER A 246 -1.61 23.32 -0.37
C SER A 246 -0.71 22.82 -1.50
N ALA A 247 0.54 22.49 -1.17
CA ALA A 247 1.50 21.93 -2.13
C ALA A 247 1.14 20.49 -2.55
N ALA A 248 0.65 19.67 -1.61
CA ALA A 248 0.36 18.26 -1.84
C ALA A 248 -1.00 18.00 -2.52
N ASN A 249 -2.00 18.88 -2.30
CA ASN A 249 -3.41 18.63 -2.63
C ASN A 249 -3.64 18.20 -4.09
N VAL A 250 -3.14 18.97 -5.05
CA VAL A 250 -3.37 18.69 -6.48
C VAL A 250 -2.73 17.37 -6.90
N GLY A 251 -1.50 17.12 -6.45
CA GLY A 251 -0.78 15.86 -6.70
C GLY A 251 -1.51 14.68 -6.10
N TYR A 252 -1.96 14.80 -4.85
CA TYR A 252 -2.73 13.78 -4.16
C TYR A 252 -3.98 13.39 -4.93
N GLN A 253 -4.79 14.36 -5.36
CA GLN A 253 -6.07 14.08 -6.03
C GLN A 253 -5.93 13.59 -7.48
N ARG A 254 -4.96 14.13 -8.23
CA ARG A 254 -4.92 13.96 -9.69
C ARG A 254 -3.90 12.93 -10.16
N LEU A 255 -2.79 12.79 -9.47
CA LEU A 255 -1.68 11.96 -9.92
C LEU A 255 -1.53 10.68 -9.08
N LEU A 256 -1.62 10.81 -7.76
CA LEU A 256 -1.28 9.76 -6.82
C LEU A 256 -2.10 8.47 -7.00
N PRO A 257 -3.39 8.47 -7.35
CA PRO A 257 -4.14 7.25 -7.63
C PRO A 257 -3.49 6.36 -8.70
N TYR A 258 -2.80 6.96 -9.67
CA TYR A 258 -2.18 6.30 -10.81
C TYR A 258 -0.66 6.16 -10.68
N GLN A 259 -0.11 6.52 -9.53
CA GLN A 259 1.30 6.36 -9.20
C GLN A 259 1.53 5.15 -8.30
N GLU A 260 2.79 4.77 -8.14
CA GLU A 260 3.23 3.71 -7.25
C GLU A 260 2.81 4.02 -5.79
N PRO A 261 2.44 3.00 -4.99
CA PRO A 261 2.01 3.21 -3.60
C PRO A 261 3.03 3.94 -2.72
N ILE A 262 4.32 3.84 -3.02
CA ILE A 262 5.37 4.60 -2.31
C ILE A 262 5.14 6.11 -2.38
N ASN A 263 4.59 6.63 -3.50
CA ASN A 263 4.33 8.06 -3.65
C ASN A 263 3.24 8.55 -2.67
N MET A 264 2.26 7.69 -2.33
CA MET A 264 1.30 7.98 -1.27
C MET A 264 2.00 8.08 0.09
N VAL A 265 2.87 7.13 0.41
CA VAL A 265 3.65 7.12 1.66
C VAL A 265 4.55 8.36 1.75
N VAL A 266 5.28 8.68 0.68
CA VAL A 266 6.14 9.87 0.61
C VAL A 266 5.34 11.16 0.79
N CYS A 267 4.20 11.30 0.14
CA CYS A 267 3.32 12.46 0.29
C CYS A 267 2.89 12.64 1.75
N LEU A 268 2.45 11.57 2.41
CA LEU A 268 2.04 11.59 3.82
C LEU A 268 3.23 11.94 4.74
N ILE A 269 4.40 11.34 4.53
CA ILE A 269 5.61 11.65 5.30
C ILE A 269 6.04 13.12 5.12
N GLN A 270 5.96 13.67 3.90
CA GLN A 270 6.32 15.07 3.64
C GLN A 270 5.46 16.06 4.43
N ILE A 271 4.16 15.76 4.60
CA ILE A 271 3.28 16.55 5.45
C ILE A 271 3.74 16.48 6.92
N VAL A 272 4.06 15.28 7.43
CA VAL A 272 4.60 15.13 8.81
C VAL A 272 5.95 15.82 8.97
N GLN A 273 6.80 15.77 7.95
CA GLN A 273 8.09 16.47 7.94
C GLN A 273 7.94 18.00 8.09
N SER A 274 6.82 18.58 7.64
CA SER A 274 6.54 20.00 7.83
C SER A 274 6.29 20.34 9.31
N ILE A 275 5.68 19.42 10.07
CA ILE A 275 5.51 19.55 11.52
C ILE A 275 6.86 19.50 12.21
N ARG A 276 7.68 18.49 11.88
CA ARG A 276 9.04 18.38 12.43
C ARG A 276 9.85 19.64 12.14
N ALA A 277 9.84 20.12 10.90
CA ALA A 277 10.55 21.34 10.52
C ALA A 277 10.07 22.58 11.29
N ALA A 278 8.79 22.65 11.64
CA ALA A 278 8.28 23.70 12.51
C ALA A 278 8.87 23.60 13.92
N LEU A 279 8.88 22.41 14.51
CA LEU A 279 9.43 22.16 15.85
C LEU A 279 10.94 22.49 15.93
N GLU A 280 11.71 22.11 14.93
CA GLU A 280 13.17 22.36 14.88
C GLU A 280 13.54 23.85 14.65
N CYS A 281 12.57 24.68 14.24
CA CYS A 281 12.79 26.14 14.13
C CYS A 281 12.50 26.92 15.41
N LEU A 282 11.96 26.26 16.43
CA LEU A 282 11.72 26.82 17.75
C LEU A 282 12.99 26.73 18.62
N THR A 283 13.10 27.60 19.64
CA THR A 283 14.07 27.39 20.72
C THR A 283 13.67 26.13 21.52
N ASP A 284 14.62 25.52 22.23
CA ASP A 284 14.37 24.32 23.05
C ASP A 284 13.20 24.54 24.02
N ARG A 285 13.15 25.72 24.64
CA ARG A 285 12.05 26.06 25.56
C ARG A 285 10.68 26.15 24.87
N GLU A 286 10.61 26.82 23.73
CA GLU A 286 9.37 26.95 22.94
C GLU A 286 8.90 25.59 22.40
N LYS A 287 9.86 24.75 21.94
CA LYS A 287 9.60 23.38 21.47
C LYS A 287 9.00 22.54 22.60
N GLU A 288 9.60 22.57 23.79
CA GLU A 288 9.11 21.84 24.96
C GLU A 288 7.74 22.33 25.40
N GLU A 289 7.51 23.65 25.39
CA GLU A 289 6.22 24.27 25.73
C GLU A 289 5.13 23.87 24.72
N LEU A 290 5.43 23.90 23.42
CA LEU A 290 4.50 23.49 22.36
C LEU A 290 4.16 21.99 22.45
N LEU A 291 5.19 21.12 22.55
CA LEU A 291 4.96 19.68 22.70
C LEU A 291 4.18 19.35 23.97
N GLY A 292 4.46 20.05 25.08
CA GLY A 292 3.69 19.94 26.33
C GLY A 292 2.23 20.31 26.14
N TYR A 293 1.95 21.40 25.45
CA TYR A 293 0.61 21.85 25.14
C TYR A 293 -0.14 20.86 24.23
N LEU A 294 0.49 20.39 23.16
CA LEU A 294 -0.11 19.40 22.27
C LEU A 294 -0.37 18.08 23.00
N GLY A 295 0.56 17.64 23.88
CA GLY A 295 0.43 16.44 24.68
C GLY A 295 -0.75 16.49 25.65
N GLU A 296 -1.00 17.63 26.30
CA GLU A 296 -2.18 17.82 27.17
C GLU A 296 -3.50 17.59 26.44
N TRP A 297 -3.58 17.97 25.14
CA TRP A 297 -4.79 17.79 24.33
C TRP A 297 -4.86 16.45 23.60
N ALA A 298 -3.72 15.84 23.33
CA ALA A 298 -3.62 14.49 22.78
C ALA A 298 -3.80 13.38 23.84
N ASP A 299 -3.80 13.75 25.13
CA ASP A 299 -3.74 12.85 26.27
C ASP A 299 -2.47 11.93 26.20
N ASP A 300 -1.35 12.53 25.78
CA ASP A 300 -0.05 11.86 25.56
C ASP A 300 1.10 12.72 26.12
N THR A 301 2.32 12.15 26.19
CA THR A 301 3.52 12.86 26.67
C THR A 301 4.24 13.57 25.54
N PRO A 302 4.94 14.69 25.83
CA PRO A 302 5.75 15.39 24.82
C PRO A 302 6.74 14.49 24.10
N GLY A 303 7.44 13.65 24.83
CA GLY A 303 8.43 12.71 24.26
C GLY A 303 7.79 11.59 23.42
N SER A 304 6.55 11.20 23.71
CA SER A 304 5.80 10.24 22.88
C SER A 304 5.39 10.87 21.56
N LEU A 305 4.88 12.11 21.56
CA LEU A 305 4.54 12.85 20.34
C LEU A 305 5.73 13.02 19.41
N GLU A 306 6.88 13.41 19.97
CA GLU A 306 8.11 13.55 19.18
C GLU A 306 8.57 12.21 18.59
N LYS A 307 8.52 11.12 19.36
CA LYS A 307 8.82 9.77 18.87
C LYS A 307 7.87 9.33 17.77
N GLN A 308 6.58 9.66 17.86
CA GLN A 308 5.62 9.33 16.80
C GLN A 308 5.92 10.08 15.51
N ILE A 309 6.25 11.37 15.58
CA ILE A 309 6.66 12.16 14.41
C ILE A 309 7.90 11.53 13.75
N ILE A 310 8.93 11.22 14.54
CA ILE A 310 10.16 10.59 14.04
C ILE A 310 9.88 9.20 13.48
N GLY A 311 9.07 8.40 14.17
CA GLY A 311 8.70 7.05 13.75
C GLY A 311 7.98 7.00 12.41
N VAL A 312 7.10 7.97 12.14
CA VAL A 312 6.46 8.10 10.83
C VAL A 312 7.44 8.52 9.73
N ILE A 313 8.33 9.47 10.04
CA ILE A 313 9.34 9.93 9.07
C ILE A 313 10.32 8.82 8.69
N GLN A 314 10.60 7.92 9.63
CA GLN A 314 11.53 6.80 9.46
C GLN A 314 10.83 5.47 9.16
N VAL A 315 9.53 5.50 8.84
CA VAL A 315 8.78 4.28 8.56
C VAL A 315 9.40 3.51 7.39
N ASP A 316 9.62 2.21 7.61
CA ASP A 316 10.12 1.32 6.57
C ASP A 316 9.01 0.97 5.57
N TYR A 317 9.29 1.12 4.28
CA TYR A 317 8.39 0.76 3.21
C TYR A 317 8.83 -0.55 2.54
N ASN A 318 8.00 -1.57 2.65
CA ASN A 318 8.20 -2.83 1.94
C ASN A 318 7.18 -2.94 0.79
N HIS A 319 7.65 -2.88 -0.44
CA HIS A 319 6.78 -2.97 -1.62
C HIS A 319 6.06 -4.32 -1.74
N ASN A 320 6.62 -5.39 -1.17
CA ASN A 320 6.02 -6.74 -1.17
C ASN A 320 5.02 -6.98 -0.02
N ASP A 321 4.96 -6.08 0.97
CA ASP A 321 4.01 -6.14 2.09
C ASP A 321 3.76 -4.70 2.58
N ILE A 322 2.87 -4.00 1.89
CA ILE A 322 2.66 -2.55 2.05
C ILE A 322 1.91 -2.22 3.34
N LEU A 323 1.10 -3.16 3.85
CA LEU A 323 0.17 -2.91 4.95
C LEU A 323 0.84 -2.41 6.24
N PRO A 324 1.97 -2.95 6.73
CA PRO A 324 2.57 -2.49 8.00
C PRO A 324 2.95 -1.00 7.97
N CYS A 325 3.48 -0.52 6.86
CA CYS A 325 3.79 0.90 6.67
C CYS A 325 2.51 1.75 6.74
N ILE A 326 1.46 1.35 6.03
CA ILE A 326 0.17 2.05 6.02
C ILE A 326 -0.47 2.10 7.41
N GLN A 327 -0.41 1.02 8.19
CA GLN A 327 -0.95 0.98 9.56
C GLN A 327 -0.23 1.95 10.51
N THR A 328 1.08 2.10 10.36
CA THR A 328 1.85 3.09 11.12
C THR A 328 1.40 4.51 10.80
N LEU A 329 1.22 4.82 9.51
CA LEU A 329 0.69 6.10 9.06
C LEU A 329 -0.74 6.34 9.55
N ASP A 330 -1.62 5.34 9.47
CA ASP A 330 -3.01 5.43 9.92
C ASP A 330 -3.10 5.75 11.41
N THR A 331 -2.32 5.08 12.24
CA THR A 331 -2.27 5.33 13.68
C THR A 331 -1.91 6.79 13.97
N PHE A 332 -0.90 7.31 13.29
CA PHE A 332 -0.47 8.70 13.42
C PHE A 332 -1.56 9.67 12.98
N TYR A 333 -2.06 9.55 11.75
CA TYR A 333 -3.02 10.47 11.19
C TYR A 333 -4.36 10.48 11.94
N ASN A 334 -4.80 9.32 12.43
CA ASN A 334 -6.01 9.21 13.26
C ASN A 334 -5.85 10.01 14.57
N MET A 335 -4.73 9.84 15.27
CA MET A 335 -4.45 10.58 16.51
C MET A 335 -4.34 12.09 16.28
N TRP A 336 -3.63 12.50 15.21
CA TRP A 336 -3.45 13.92 14.88
C TRP A 336 -4.75 14.57 14.43
N THR A 337 -5.61 13.87 13.70
CA THR A 337 -6.95 14.34 13.35
C THR A 337 -7.79 14.61 14.61
N ALA A 338 -7.77 13.70 15.57
CA ALA A 338 -8.47 13.87 16.85
C ALA A 338 -7.90 15.05 17.67
N LEU A 339 -6.58 15.23 17.70
CA LEU A 339 -5.92 16.37 18.34
C LEU A 339 -6.34 17.69 17.70
N PHE A 340 -6.27 17.80 16.37
CA PHE A 340 -6.63 19.03 15.66
C PHE A 340 -8.13 19.35 15.78
N LEU A 341 -9.00 18.34 15.82
CA LEU A 341 -10.40 18.52 16.14
C LEU A 341 -10.57 19.21 17.51
N LYS A 342 -9.95 18.64 18.58
CA LYS A 342 -10.00 19.22 19.93
C LYS A 342 -9.48 20.65 19.93
N LEU A 343 -8.30 20.93 19.33
CA LEU A 343 -7.75 22.29 19.26
C LEU A 343 -8.69 23.25 18.52
N SER A 344 -9.31 22.79 17.43
CA SER A 344 -10.25 23.63 16.66
C SER A 344 -11.51 24.02 17.44
N GLN A 345 -11.86 23.27 18.49
CA GLN A 345 -13.03 23.54 19.34
C GLN A 345 -12.70 24.46 20.52
N LEU A 346 -11.43 24.65 20.86
CA LEU A 346 -11.03 25.52 21.96
C LEU A 346 -11.43 26.97 21.70
N GLU A 347 -11.84 27.68 22.77
CA GLU A 347 -12.14 29.09 22.67
C GLU A 347 -10.86 29.94 22.52
N PHE A 348 -9.79 29.57 23.25
CA PHE A 348 -8.49 30.24 23.23
C PHE A 348 -7.38 29.22 22.90
N ILE A 349 -6.57 29.53 21.92
CA ILE A 349 -5.40 28.72 21.55
C ILE A 349 -4.20 29.16 22.43
N GLY A 350 -3.38 28.20 22.87
CA GLY A 350 -2.21 28.48 23.71
C GLY A 350 -2.53 28.65 25.20
N LYS A 351 -3.72 28.30 25.66
CA LYS A 351 -4.05 28.17 27.09
C LYS A 351 -4.09 26.70 27.48
N ARG A 352 -3.42 26.36 28.60
CA ARG A 352 -3.40 24.99 29.13
C ARG A 352 -4.78 24.53 29.60
N LYS A 353 -5.01 23.22 29.65
CA LYS A 353 -6.30 22.58 29.96
C LYS A 353 -6.94 23.08 31.29
N GLY A 354 -6.11 23.34 32.31
CA GLY A 354 -6.58 23.90 33.62
C GLY A 354 -6.92 25.38 33.62
N GLN A 355 -6.66 26.13 32.55
CA GLN A 355 -6.89 27.58 32.45
C GLN A 355 -8.05 27.92 31.48
N GLN A 356 -8.68 26.93 30.87
CA GLN A 356 -9.82 27.13 29.96
C GLN A 356 -11.14 27.21 30.74
N VAL A 357 -11.89 28.27 30.51
CA VAL A 357 -13.29 28.36 30.99
C VAL A 357 -14.16 27.73 29.91
N PHE A 358 -14.73 26.58 30.20
CA PHE A 358 -15.70 25.93 29.30
C PHE A 358 -17.06 26.63 29.50
N ILE A 359 -17.48 27.46 28.56
CA ILE A 359 -18.87 27.88 28.47
C ILE A 359 -19.60 26.76 27.73
N ILE A 360 -20.34 25.96 28.46
CA ILE A 360 -21.29 24.99 27.88
C ILE A 360 -22.48 25.82 27.38
N GLU A 361 -22.46 26.22 26.11
CA GLU A 361 -23.68 26.67 25.45
C GLU A 361 -24.56 25.44 25.23
N SER A 362 -25.73 25.45 25.87
CA SER A 362 -26.77 24.46 25.63
C SER A 362 -27.15 24.50 24.14
N PRO A 363 -27.28 23.35 23.47
CA PRO A 363 -27.59 23.33 22.04
C PRO A 363 -28.96 23.98 21.83
N VAL A 364 -28.99 25.11 21.14
CA VAL A 364 -30.20 25.62 20.50
C VAL A 364 -30.64 24.58 19.48
N HIS A 365 -31.78 24.00 19.65
CA HIS A 365 -32.40 23.06 18.72
C HIS A 365 -32.72 23.82 17.42
N GLU A 366 -31.78 23.82 16.47
CA GLU A 366 -32.11 24.11 15.08
C GLU A 366 -32.64 22.83 14.41
N PRO A 367 -33.69 22.93 13.58
CA PRO A 367 -34.20 21.76 12.87
C PRO A 367 -33.13 21.22 11.89
N PRO A 368 -33.12 19.92 11.61
CA PRO A 368 -32.08 19.30 10.82
C PRO A 368 -32.07 19.84 9.38
N VAL A 369 -31.13 20.70 9.09
CA VAL A 369 -30.75 21.01 7.72
C VAL A 369 -30.09 19.75 7.14
N GLN A 370 -30.67 19.20 6.08
CA GLN A 370 -30.06 18.07 5.36
C GLN A 370 -28.66 18.50 4.90
N PRO A 371 -27.61 17.74 5.21
CA PRO A 371 -26.27 18.09 4.76
C PRO A 371 -26.20 17.97 3.23
N GLU A 372 -26.06 19.11 2.56
CA GLU A 372 -25.50 19.10 1.21
C GLU A 372 -24.16 18.35 1.28
N LYS A 373 -24.02 17.30 0.48
CA LYS A 373 -22.76 16.54 0.33
C LYS A 373 -21.72 17.47 -0.32
N THR A 374 -21.08 18.28 0.48
CA THR A 374 -19.87 18.98 0.06
C THR A 374 -18.81 17.91 -0.23
N LYS A 375 -18.43 17.77 -1.49
CA LYS A 375 -17.31 16.89 -1.88
C LYS A 375 -16.09 17.33 -1.09
N SER A 376 -15.52 16.43 -0.31
CA SER A 376 -14.27 16.67 0.40
C SER A 376 -13.19 17.11 -0.59
N ARG A 377 -12.37 18.08 -0.21
CA ARG A 377 -11.25 18.59 -1.01
C ARG A 377 -10.21 17.50 -1.35
N TRP A 378 -10.18 16.44 -0.54
CA TRP A 378 -9.26 15.31 -0.68
C TRP A 378 -9.96 14.02 -1.14
N SER A 379 -11.26 14.06 -1.45
CA SER A 379 -12.00 12.91 -1.99
C SER A 379 -11.70 12.71 -3.46
N PRO A 380 -11.57 11.44 -3.92
CA PRO A 380 -11.43 11.13 -5.32
C PRO A 380 -12.72 11.52 -6.09
N LEU A 381 -12.55 11.74 -7.36
CA LEU A 381 -13.64 12.05 -8.32
C LEU A 381 -14.57 10.87 -8.49
#